data_cacbd15e9a3b5c3f01790f3bd6b9cc1f
#
_entry.id   cacbd15e9a3b5c3f01790f3bd6b9cc1f
#
_cell.length_a   1.000
_cell.length_b   1.000
_cell.length_c   1.000
_cell.angle_alpha   90.00
_cell.angle_beta   90.00
_cell.angle_gamma   90.00
#
_symmetry.space_group_name_H-M   'P 1'
#
loop_
_entity.id
_entity.type
_entity.pdbx_description
1 polymer ?
#
loop_
_entity_poly.entity_id
_entity_poly.type
_entity_poly.pdbx_seq_one_letter_code
_entity_poly.pdbx_strand_id
1 'polypeptide(L)'
;VIFHNELEELGHGPNVSYAPVISEPPAAYEGLTGFLSADLIKQQIGDVQGKTFYICGPNVMYDFCLEALTELGVPEYKIKRELYGPPDDVTKEPGWPPGLDAGTIFEVEVDGRETIRAAAGEPLLNSLERDGIVVPVICRAGECSACRTRLLSGRVFQPAGTGLRE
;
A
#
# COMPACT_ATOMS: atom_id res chain seq x y z
N VAL A 1 18.53 -3.54 8.52
CA VAL A 1 17.14 -3.32 8.99
C VAL A 1 17.15 -2.07 9.85
N ILE A 2 16.24 -1.13 9.57
CA ILE A 2 16.05 0.08 10.40
C ILE A 2 15.48 -0.39 11.76
N PHE A 3 15.93 0.20 12.85
CA PHE A 3 15.54 -0.16 14.23
C PHE A 3 15.80 -1.63 14.62
N HIS A 4 16.79 -2.28 14.01
CA HIS A 4 17.06 -3.69 14.28
C HIS A 4 17.41 -3.93 15.76
N ASN A 5 18.31 -3.15 16.32
CA ASN A 5 18.74 -3.31 17.71
C ASN A 5 17.61 -3.04 18.71
N GLU A 6 16.80 -2.04 18.45
CA GLU A 6 15.63 -1.70 19.28
C GLU A 6 14.57 -2.81 19.23
N LEU A 7 14.37 -3.42 18.04
CA LEU A 7 13.43 -4.53 17.88
C LEU A 7 13.95 -5.81 18.52
N GLU A 8 15.25 -6.09 18.46
CA GLU A 8 15.87 -7.20 19.19
C GLU A 8 15.71 -7.02 20.70
N GLU A 9 15.99 -5.84 21.23
CA GLU A 9 15.82 -5.54 22.65
C GLU A 9 14.36 -5.72 23.09
N LEU A 10 13.40 -5.25 22.31
CA LEU A 10 11.97 -5.48 22.54
C LEU A 10 11.60 -6.96 22.49
N GLY A 11 12.20 -7.73 21.58
CA GLY A 11 11.99 -9.17 21.41
C GLY A 11 12.44 -10.00 22.60
N HIS A 12 13.29 -9.49 23.49
CA HIS A 12 13.65 -10.14 24.76
C HIS A 12 12.56 -9.98 25.85
N GLY A 13 11.57 -9.15 25.60
CA GLY A 13 10.45 -8.94 26.53
C GLY A 13 9.41 -10.08 26.49
N PRO A 14 8.61 -10.24 27.55
CA PRO A 14 7.71 -11.39 27.68
C PRO A 14 6.53 -11.38 26.68
N ASN A 15 6.22 -10.25 26.08
CA ASN A 15 5.01 -10.05 25.23
C ASN A 15 5.33 -9.69 23.78
N VAL A 16 6.60 -9.68 23.40
CA VAL A 16 7.04 -9.33 22.05
C VAL A 16 7.93 -10.46 21.53
N SER A 17 7.74 -10.82 20.27
CA SER A 17 8.65 -11.72 19.55
C SER A 17 9.08 -11.01 18.27
N TYR A 18 10.37 -11.00 18.01
CA TYR A 18 10.94 -10.39 16.81
C TYR A 18 11.62 -11.47 15.98
N ALA A 19 11.19 -11.64 14.73
CA ALA A 19 11.73 -12.63 13.80
C ALA A 19 12.05 -11.95 12.45
N PRO A 20 13.28 -11.41 12.26
CA PRO A 20 13.68 -10.78 11.02
C PRO A 20 13.81 -11.83 9.91
N VAL A 21 13.11 -11.58 8.78
CA VAL A 21 13.18 -12.38 7.56
C VAL A 21 13.80 -11.52 6.47
N ILE A 22 14.90 -11.97 5.88
CA ILE A 22 15.61 -11.21 4.82
C ILE A 22 15.46 -11.94 3.49
N SER A 23 14.83 -11.28 2.51
CA SER A 23 14.58 -11.87 1.18
C SER A 23 15.88 -12.10 0.40
N GLU A 24 16.79 -11.14 0.47
CA GLU A 24 18.09 -11.17 -0.21
C GLU A 24 19.21 -10.97 0.82
N PRO A 25 19.55 -12.01 1.60
CA PRO A 25 20.52 -11.88 2.66
C PRO A 25 21.96 -11.85 2.13
N PRO A 26 22.89 -11.20 2.82
CA PRO A 26 24.32 -11.39 2.57
C PRO A 26 24.76 -12.84 2.88
N ALA A 27 25.86 -13.28 2.25
CA ALA A 27 26.32 -14.68 2.33
C ALA A 27 26.55 -15.20 3.76
N ALA A 28 26.83 -14.31 4.72
CA ALA A 28 27.07 -14.66 6.13
C ALA A 28 25.82 -14.60 7.03
N TYR A 29 24.63 -14.39 6.47
CA TYR A 29 23.40 -14.30 7.25
C TYR A 29 22.89 -15.71 7.58
N GLU A 30 22.73 -16.01 8.87
CA GLU A 30 22.26 -17.30 9.38
C GLU A 30 20.79 -17.29 9.85
N GLY A 31 20.09 -16.16 9.69
CA GLY A 31 18.70 -16.01 10.11
C GLY A 31 17.68 -16.52 9.09
N LEU A 32 16.42 -16.13 9.28
CA LEU A 32 15.32 -16.50 8.39
C LEU A 32 15.45 -15.78 7.04
N THR A 33 15.27 -16.52 5.95
CA THR A 33 15.46 -16.00 4.59
C THR A 33 14.24 -16.24 3.71
N GLY A 34 14.13 -15.47 2.63
CA GLY A 34 13.06 -15.58 1.64
C GLY A 34 11.86 -14.67 1.93
N PHE A 35 10.70 -15.06 1.43
CA PHE A 35 9.46 -14.32 1.61
C PHE A 35 8.59 -14.96 2.70
N LEU A 36 7.65 -14.18 3.25
CA LEU A 36 6.68 -14.68 4.23
C LEU A 36 5.75 -15.68 3.56
N SER A 37 5.94 -16.97 3.82
CA SER A 37 5.07 -18.06 3.38
C SER A 37 4.18 -18.56 4.52
N ALA A 38 3.14 -19.32 4.20
CA ALA A 38 2.28 -19.97 5.19
C ALA A 38 3.08 -20.83 6.16
N ASP A 39 4.03 -21.63 5.67
CA ASP A 39 4.88 -22.47 6.48
C ASP A 39 5.77 -21.65 7.44
N LEU A 40 6.39 -20.59 6.93
CA LEU A 40 7.24 -19.73 7.75
C LEU A 40 6.42 -19.00 8.83
N ILE A 41 5.25 -18.48 8.49
CA ILE A 41 4.33 -17.85 9.45
C ILE A 41 3.97 -18.87 10.54
N LYS A 42 3.53 -20.06 10.15
CA LYS A 42 3.16 -21.14 11.09
C LYS A 42 4.33 -21.57 11.98
N GLN A 43 5.52 -21.66 11.42
CA GLN A 43 6.73 -21.98 12.17
C GLN A 43 7.05 -20.94 13.26
N GLN A 44 6.87 -19.65 12.94
CA GLN A 44 7.25 -18.57 13.85
C GLN A 44 6.18 -18.28 14.92
N ILE A 45 4.90 -18.36 14.58
CA ILE A 45 3.83 -17.95 15.49
C ILE A 45 2.89 -19.08 15.93
N GLY A 46 3.10 -20.30 15.43
CA GLY A 46 2.28 -21.46 15.75
C GLY A 46 0.85 -21.36 15.23
N ASP A 47 -0.14 -21.60 16.10
CA ASP A 47 -1.54 -21.50 15.75
C ASP A 47 -1.93 -20.05 15.42
N VAL A 48 -2.61 -19.87 14.28
CA VAL A 48 -3.09 -18.58 13.79
C VAL A 48 -4.49 -18.22 14.28
N GLN A 49 -5.19 -19.18 14.91
CA GLN A 49 -6.56 -18.98 15.36
C GLN A 49 -6.67 -17.84 16.39
N GLY A 50 -7.66 -16.99 16.20
CA GLY A 50 -7.91 -15.84 17.09
C GLY A 50 -6.94 -14.66 16.95
N LYS A 51 -5.83 -14.82 16.23
CA LYS A 51 -4.87 -13.73 16.00
C LYS A 51 -5.38 -12.72 14.99
N THR A 52 -4.90 -11.48 15.08
CA THR A 52 -5.10 -10.42 14.09
C THR A 52 -3.76 -10.08 13.47
N PHE A 53 -3.73 -9.96 12.16
CA PHE A 53 -2.53 -9.71 11.38
C PHE A 53 -2.54 -8.28 10.85
N TYR A 54 -1.44 -7.59 11.00
CA TYR A 54 -1.23 -6.26 10.46
C TYR A 54 -0.12 -6.33 9.42
N ILE A 55 -0.41 -5.91 8.20
CA ILE A 55 0.53 -5.92 7.07
C ILE A 55 0.80 -4.48 6.68
N CYS A 56 2.09 -4.11 6.66
CA CYS A 56 2.55 -2.81 6.22
C CYS A 56 3.82 -2.98 5.39
N GLY A 57 3.80 -2.58 4.13
CA GLY A 57 4.94 -2.72 3.22
C GLY A 57 4.62 -2.38 1.77
N PRO A 58 5.50 -2.73 0.82
CA PRO A 58 5.26 -2.56 -0.61
C PRO A 58 4.06 -3.37 -1.12
N ASN A 59 3.42 -2.91 -2.21
CA ASN A 59 2.24 -3.58 -2.79
C ASN A 59 2.47 -5.08 -3.03
N VAL A 60 3.60 -5.45 -3.61
CA VAL A 60 3.94 -6.86 -3.85
C VAL A 60 3.94 -7.72 -2.58
N MET A 61 4.24 -7.13 -1.41
CA MET A 61 4.20 -7.85 -0.13
C MET A 61 2.78 -8.22 0.29
N TYR A 62 1.79 -7.40 -0.06
CA TYR A 62 0.39 -7.71 0.27
C TYR A 62 -0.08 -8.97 -0.42
N ASP A 63 0.26 -9.16 -1.70
CA ASP A 63 -0.20 -10.30 -2.50
C ASP A 63 0.24 -11.61 -1.86
N PHE A 64 1.52 -11.81 -1.62
CA PHE A 64 2.00 -13.07 -1.03
C PHE A 64 1.66 -13.21 0.46
N CYS A 65 1.58 -12.13 1.24
CA CYS A 65 1.12 -12.22 2.63
C CYS A 65 -0.37 -12.59 2.71
N LEU A 66 -1.21 -12.04 1.83
CA LEU A 66 -2.63 -12.38 1.78
C LEU A 66 -2.84 -13.83 1.34
N GLU A 67 -2.09 -14.29 0.33
CA GLU A 67 -2.11 -15.69 -0.11
C GLU A 67 -1.75 -16.63 1.04
N ALA A 68 -0.63 -16.37 1.71
CA ALA A 68 -0.16 -17.18 2.83
C ALA A 68 -1.15 -17.21 4.01
N LEU A 69 -1.74 -16.07 4.38
CA LEU A 69 -2.72 -16.01 5.46
C LEU A 69 -4.06 -16.66 5.08
N THR A 70 -4.45 -16.59 3.82
CA THR A 70 -5.64 -17.27 3.28
C THR A 70 -5.44 -18.80 3.31
N GLU A 71 -4.27 -19.29 2.90
CA GLU A 71 -3.89 -20.70 2.99
C GLU A 71 -3.96 -21.22 4.43
N LEU A 72 -3.56 -20.40 5.40
CA LEU A 72 -3.66 -20.70 6.82
C LEU A 72 -5.08 -20.61 7.39
N GLY A 73 -6.06 -20.23 6.59
CA GLY A 73 -7.46 -20.10 7.00
C GLY A 73 -7.75 -18.86 7.87
N VAL A 74 -6.92 -17.83 7.78
CA VAL A 74 -7.17 -16.57 8.49
C VAL A 74 -8.32 -15.83 7.82
N PRO A 75 -9.41 -15.52 8.55
CA PRO A 75 -10.52 -14.77 7.96
C PRO A 75 -10.12 -13.34 7.61
N GLU A 76 -10.63 -12.81 6.50
CA GLU A 76 -10.27 -11.49 5.95
C GLU A 76 -10.42 -10.36 6.98
N TYR A 77 -11.48 -10.38 7.81
CA TYR A 77 -11.67 -9.34 8.83
C TYR A 77 -10.58 -9.29 9.91
N LYS A 78 -9.75 -10.35 10.02
CA LYS A 78 -8.57 -10.43 10.88
C LYS A 78 -7.28 -9.95 10.22
N ILE A 79 -7.32 -9.64 8.93
CA ILE A 79 -6.16 -9.12 8.18
C ILE A 79 -6.35 -7.62 8.01
N LYS A 80 -5.46 -6.85 8.62
CA LYS A 80 -5.44 -5.38 8.56
C LYS A 80 -4.27 -4.93 7.71
N ARG A 81 -4.55 -4.05 6.76
CA ARG A 81 -3.56 -3.52 5.82
C ARG A 81 -3.42 -2.03 6.02
N GLU A 82 -2.21 -1.53 5.93
CA GLU A 82 -1.92 -0.11 5.80
C GLU A 82 -1.30 0.12 4.42
N LEU A 83 -2.09 0.65 3.49
CA LEU A 83 -1.68 0.86 2.12
C LEU A 83 -0.89 2.18 2.00
N TYR A 84 0.24 2.12 1.29
CA TYR A 84 1.04 3.27 0.94
C TYR A 84 1.20 3.35 -0.58
N GLY A 85 0.96 4.53 -1.12
CA GLY A 85 1.06 4.78 -2.55
C GLY A 85 -0.16 4.35 -3.35
N PRO A 86 -0.23 4.80 -4.60
CA PRO A 86 -1.28 4.41 -5.55
C PRO A 86 -1.05 2.97 -6.03
N PRO A 87 -2.05 2.36 -6.72
CA PRO A 87 -1.83 1.13 -7.46
C PRO A 87 -0.66 1.24 -8.43
N ASP A 88 0.11 0.15 -8.59
CA ASP A 88 1.25 0.10 -9.52
C ASP A 88 0.82 0.32 -10.98
N ASP A 89 -0.37 -0.16 -11.33
CA ASP A 89 -0.97 -0.01 -12.65
C ASP A 89 -2.47 0.23 -12.53
N VAL A 90 -2.86 1.49 -12.53
CA VAL A 90 -4.25 1.91 -12.38
C VAL A 90 -5.16 1.41 -13.50
N THR A 91 -4.60 1.05 -14.67
CA THR A 91 -5.39 0.55 -15.81
C THR A 91 -5.97 -0.84 -15.57
N LYS A 92 -5.41 -1.58 -14.60
CA LYS A 92 -5.88 -2.90 -14.18
C LYS A 92 -6.94 -2.85 -13.10
N GLU A 93 -7.17 -1.66 -12.53
CA GLU A 93 -8.17 -1.50 -11.49
C GLU A 93 -9.60 -1.65 -12.02
N PRO A 94 -10.49 -2.31 -11.26
CA PRO A 94 -11.89 -2.44 -11.63
C PRO A 94 -12.56 -1.08 -11.89
N GLY A 95 -13.20 -0.93 -13.05
CA GLY A 95 -13.88 0.30 -13.45
C GLY A 95 -13.00 1.29 -14.23
N TRP A 96 -11.75 0.96 -14.53
CA TRP A 96 -10.97 1.77 -15.47
C TRP A 96 -11.72 1.95 -16.79
N PRO A 97 -11.79 3.19 -17.34
CA PRO A 97 -12.54 3.46 -18.56
C PRO A 97 -12.04 2.65 -19.76
N PRO A 98 -12.88 1.85 -20.41
CA PRO A 98 -12.48 1.02 -21.55
C PRO A 98 -11.88 1.88 -22.67
N GLY A 99 -10.72 1.48 -23.19
CA GLY A 99 -10.04 2.16 -24.29
C GLY A 99 -9.32 3.46 -23.93
N LEU A 100 -9.32 3.86 -22.67
CA LEU A 100 -8.51 4.99 -22.22
C LEU A 100 -7.07 4.57 -22.05
N ASP A 101 -6.17 5.18 -22.82
CA ASP A 101 -4.72 5.00 -22.69
C ASP A 101 -4.20 5.78 -21.46
N ALA A 102 -3.37 5.12 -20.64
CA ALA A 102 -2.78 5.72 -19.44
C ALA A 102 -1.95 6.98 -19.71
N GLY A 103 -1.36 7.08 -20.91
CA GLY A 103 -0.58 8.23 -21.35
C GLY A 103 -1.42 9.38 -21.88
N THR A 104 -2.75 9.25 -21.98
CA THR A 104 -3.63 10.33 -22.41
C THR A 104 -3.51 11.54 -21.49
N ILE A 105 -3.18 12.70 -22.02
CA ILE A 105 -3.01 13.93 -21.25
C ILE A 105 -4.31 14.72 -21.20
N PHE A 106 -4.70 15.08 -20.01
CA PHE A 106 -5.82 15.98 -19.73
C PHE A 106 -5.32 17.32 -19.20
N GLU A 107 -6.04 18.38 -19.56
CA GLU A 107 -5.87 19.68 -18.93
C GLU A 107 -6.82 19.77 -17.72
N VAL A 108 -6.25 20.08 -16.57
CA VAL A 108 -6.96 20.19 -15.30
C VAL A 108 -6.82 21.60 -14.77
N GLU A 109 -7.94 22.31 -14.69
CA GLU A 109 -8.02 23.65 -14.10
C GLU A 109 -8.06 23.53 -12.58
N VAL A 110 -7.15 24.19 -11.89
CA VAL A 110 -7.04 24.19 -10.44
C VAL A 110 -7.45 25.52 -9.87
N ASP A 111 -8.53 25.50 -9.10
CA ASP A 111 -9.06 26.68 -8.37
C ASP A 111 -9.31 27.92 -9.25
N GLY A 112 -9.59 27.69 -10.55
CA GLY A 112 -9.86 28.76 -11.52
C GLY A 112 -8.67 29.68 -11.84
N ARG A 113 -7.44 29.25 -11.48
CA ARG A 113 -6.23 30.07 -11.61
C ARG A 113 -5.15 29.44 -12.47
N GLU A 114 -4.95 28.17 -12.33
CA GLU A 114 -3.86 27.44 -12.98
C GLU A 114 -4.41 26.24 -13.76
N THR A 115 -3.82 26.00 -14.92
CA THR A 115 -4.11 24.80 -15.72
C THR A 115 -2.86 23.93 -15.73
N ILE A 116 -2.99 22.72 -15.24
CA ILE A 116 -1.93 21.73 -15.23
C ILE A 116 -2.21 20.62 -16.23
N ARG A 117 -1.19 19.85 -16.59
CA ARG A 117 -1.29 18.67 -17.46
C ARG A 117 -1.15 17.41 -16.64
N ALA A 118 -2.15 16.54 -16.66
CA ALA A 118 -2.17 15.29 -15.96
C ALA A 118 -2.38 14.11 -16.91
N ALA A 119 -1.56 13.06 -16.79
CA ALA A 119 -1.79 11.83 -17.53
C ALA A 119 -2.90 11.00 -16.87
N ALA A 120 -3.71 10.32 -17.68
CA ALA A 120 -4.81 9.48 -17.17
C ALA A 120 -4.35 8.44 -16.15
N GLY A 121 -3.21 7.82 -16.38
CA GLY A 121 -2.64 6.78 -15.52
C GLY A 121 -1.80 7.31 -14.35
N GLU A 122 -1.66 8.61 -14.20
CA GLU A 122 -0.90 9.22 -13.10
C GLU A 122 -1.87 9.70 -12.01
N PRO A 123 -1.57 9.46 -10.72
CA PRO A 123 -2.31 10.09 -9.65
C PRO A 123 -2.32 11.61 -9.78
N LEU A 124 -3.50 12.23 -9.71
CA LEU A 124 -3.64 13.68 -9.85
C LEU A 124 -2.77 14.44 -8.83
N LEU A 125 -2.58 13.88 -7.64
CA LEU A 125 -1.68 14.42 -6.63
C LEU A 125 -0.26 14.63 -7.16
N ASN A 126 0.29 13.66 -7.92
CA ASN A 126 1.64 13.76 -8.47
C ASN A 126 1.72 14.89 -9.52
N SER A 127 0.68 15.03 -10.35
CA SER A 127 0.60 16.12 -11.32
C SER A 127 0.55 17.48 -10.63
N LEU A 128 -0.24 17.63 -9.56
CA LEU A 128 -0.32 18.85 -8.76
C LEU A 128 1.03 19.21 -8.15
N GLU A 129 1.69 18.25 -7.50
CA GLU A 129 3.01 18.46 -6.89
C GLU A 129 4.09 18.83 -7.90
N ARG A 130 4.10 18.19 -9.08
CA ARG A 130 5.04 18.49 -10.17
C ARG A 130 4.90 19.95 -10.64
N ASP A 131 3.70 20.47 -10.67
CA ASP A 131 3.43 21.86 -11.06
C ASP A 131 3.48 22.84 -9.86
N GLY A 132 4.00 22.39 -8.70
CA GLY A 132 4.26 23.25 -7.53
C GLY A 132 3.03 23.51 -6.65
N ILE A 133 1.92 22.85 -6.90
CA ILE A 133 0.70 22.99 -6.11
C ILE A 133 0.77 22.10 -4.88
N VAL A 134 0.87 22.70 -3.71
CA VAL A 134 1.02 21.98 -2.44
C VAL A 134 -0.34 21.51 -1.94
N VAL A 135 -0.49 20.19 -1.79
CA VAL A 135 -1.66 19.54 -1.23
C VAL A 135 -1.23 18.78 0.04
N PRO A 136 -1.96 18.89 1.16
CA PRO A 136 -1.68 18.06 2.33
C PRO A 136 -1.74 16.57 1.96
N VAL A 137 -0.72 15.79 2.33
CA VAL A 137 -0.64 14.38 1.96
C VAL A 137 -0.03 13.53 3.08
N ILE A 138 -0.54 12.30 3.25
CA ILE A 138 -0.01 11.31 4.19
C ILE A 138 0.19 9.96 3.47
N CYS A 139 -0.88 9.21 3.14
CA CYS A 139 -0.78 7.82 2.67
C CYS A 139 -0.52 7.68 1.16
N ARG A 140 -0.91 8.63 0.33
CA ARG A 140 -0.89 8.55 -1.14
C ARG A 140 -1.71 7.40 -1.76
N ALA A 141 -2.46 6.66 -0.94
CA ALA A 141 -3.28 5.51 -1.36
C ALA A 141 -4.78 5.85 -1.47
N GLY A 142 -5.17 7.10 -1.20
CA GLY A 142 -6.57 7.51 -1.23
C GLY A 142 -7.39 7.15 0.02
N GLU A 143 -6.79 6.56 1.06
CA GLU A 143 -7.51 6.07 2.25
C GLU A 143 -7.64 7.11 3.37
N CYS A 144 -6.57 7.86 3.68
CA CYS A 144 -6.53 8.75 4.84
C CYS A 144 -7.30 10.06 4.66
N SER A 145 -7.73 10.39 3.46
CA SER A 145 -8.44 11.63 3.09
C SER A 145 -7.67 12.94 3.34
N ALA A 146 -6.38 12.90 3.65
CA ALA A 146 -5.58 14.11 3.88
C ALA A 146 -5.48 14.99 2.64
N CYS A 147 -5.35 14.38 1.45
CA CYS A 147 -5.27 15.06 0.16
C CYS A 147 -6.65 15.27 -0.51
N ARG A 148 -7.74 15.17 0.25
CA ARG A 148 -9.09 15.32 -0.30
C ARG A 148 -9.28 16.71 -0.90
N THR A 149 -9.67 16.74 -2.18
CA THR A 149 -10.00 17.95 -2.93
C THR A 149 -11.44 17.88 -3.46
N ARG A 150 -12.00 19.02 -3.82
CA ARG A 150 -13.34 19.09 -4.39
C ARG A 150 -13.26 19.11 -5.92
N LEU A 151 -13.91 18.15 -6.56
CA LEU A 151 -14.13 18.21 -8.01
C LEU A 151 -15.26 19.18 -8.32
N LEU A 152 -14.97 20.22 -9.10
CA LEU A 152 -15.96 21.23 -9.49
C LEU A 152 -16.69 20.84 -10.78
N SER A 153 -15.99 20.21 -11.71
CA SER A 153 -16.53 19.74 -12.99
C SER A 153 -15.69 18.60 -13.54
N GLY A 154 -16.21 17.88 -14.51
CA GLY A 154 -15.52 16.75 -15.15
C GLY A 154 -15.70 15.43 -14.41
N ARG A 155 -14.83 14.48 -14.68
CA ARG A 155 -14.81 13.13 -14.06
C ARG A 155 -13.40 12.73 -13.77
N VAL A 156 -13.21 12.06 -12.63
CA VAL A 156 -11.95 11.42 -12.24
C VAL A 156 -12.21 9.95 -12.02
N PHE A 157 -11.24 9.12 -12.33
CA PHE A 157 -11.27 7.72 -11.96
C PHE A 157 -10.77 7.57 -10.52
N GLN A 158 -11.48 6.81 -9.73
CA GLN A 158 -11.07 6.42 -8.37
C GLN A 158 -11.13 4.91 -8.25
N PRO A 159 -10.01 4.23 -7.97
CA PRO A 159 -10.01 2.80 -7.72
C PRO A 159 -10.97 2.42 -6.58
N ALA A 160 -11.55 1.24 -6.66
CA ALA A 160 -12.38 0.70 -5.58
C ALA A 160 -11.56 0.57 -4.29
N GLY A 161 -12.18 0.87 -3.15
CA GLY A 161 -11.52 0.80 -1.84
C GLY A 161 -10.83 2.10 -1.40
N THR A 162 -10.82 3.14 -2.24
CA THR A 162 -10.40 4.47 -1.77
C THR A 162 -11.44 5.02 -0.80
N GLY A 163 -10.99 5.63 0.31
CA GLY A 163 -11.88 6.19 1.34
C GLY A 163 -12.66 7.44 0.91
N LEU A 164 -12.58 7.80 -0.36
CA LEU A 164 -13.29 8.94 -0.95
C LEU A 164 -14.72 8.50 -1.31
N ARG A 165 -15.70 9.16 -0.75
CA ARG A 165 -17.11 9.00 -1.12
C ARG A 165 -17.43 9.92 -2.29
N GLU A 166 -18.28 9.44 -3.20
CA GLU A 166 -18.89 10.25 -4.25
C GLU A 166 -19.66 11.46 -3.69
#